data_df2e24e3258ef293fb0165a9bf468e41
#
_entry.id   df2e24e3258ef293fb0165a9bf468e41
#
_cell.length_a   1.000
_cell.length_b   1.000
_cell.length_c   1.000
_cell.angle_alpha   90.00
_cell.angle_beta   90.00
_cell.angle_gamma   90.00
#
_symmetry.space_group_name_H-M   'P 1'
#
loop_
_entity.id
_entity.type
_entity.pdbx_description
1 polymer ?
#
loop_
_entity_poly.entity_id
_entity_poly.type
_entity_poly.pdbx_seq_one_letter_code
_entity_poly.pdbx_strand_id
1 'polypeptide(L)'
;MEESVRQELDVLKQMMNNWKRGFLLWASPDGDNQHVLLEFTEEIQEQIYPYITRLRETEHLNDAEAKEFMNYCYSQVEDLRDRLQEVETDQFE
;
A
#
# COMPACT_ATOMS: atom_id res chain seq x y z
N MET A 1 6.14 21.13 3.23
CA MET A 1 5.31 20.17 3.99
C MET A 1 5.55 20.37 5.48
N GLU A 2 4.49 20.51 6.24
CA GLU A 2 4.58 20.62 7.69
C GLU A 2 5.12 19.32 8.30
N GLU A 3 5.87 19.45 9.39
CA GLU A 3 6.45 18.28 10.06
C GLU A 3 5.39 17.30 10.57
N SER A 4 4.28 17.81 11.09
CA SER A 4 3.20 16.97 11.58
C SER A 4 2.56 16.16 10.43
N VAL A 5 2.44 16.76 9.25
CA VAL A 5 1.90 16.07 8.08
C VAL A 5 2.88 14.99 7.62
N ARG A 6 4.18 15.30 7.63
CA ARG A 6 5.20 14.31 7.26
C ARG A 6 5.15 13.11 8.19
N GLN A 7 5.01 13.34 9.49
CA GLN A 7 4.91 12.27 10.48
C GLN A 7 3.68 11.40 10.24
N GLU A 8 2.55 12.01 9.88
CA GLU A 8 1.34 11.26 9.56
C GLU A 8 1.52 10.40 8.32
N LEU A 9 2.18 10.93 7.29
CA LEU A 9 2.47 10.14 6.08
C LEU A 9 3.40 8.98 6.40
N ASP A 10 4.38 9.18 7.27
CA ASP A 10 5.28 8.10 7.69
C ASP A 10 4.50 7.01 8.44
N VAL A 11 3.55 7.38 9.28
CA VAL A 11 2.68 6.42 9.97
C VAL A 11 1.85 5.62 8.96
N LEU A 12 1.32 6.29 7.95
CA LEU A 12 0.56 5.59 6.90
C LEU A 12 1.43 4.61 6.13
N LYS A 13 2.68 4.98 5.86
CA LYS A 13 3.63 4.06 5.21
C LYS A 13 3.89 2.84 6.07
N GLN A 14 4.05 3.02 7.38
CA GLN A 14 4.22 1.90 8.30
C GLN A 14 2.99 1.00 8.34
N MET A 15 1.79 1.60 8.34
CA MET A 15 0.55 0.84 8.27
C MET A 15 0.49 -0.04 7.02
N MET A 16 0.84 0.54 5.88
CA MET A 16 0.85 -0.22 4.62
C MET A 16 1.86 -1.36 4.66
N ASN A 17 3.03 -1.13 5.23
CA ASN A 17 4.03 -2.18 5.37
C ASN A 17 3.54 -3.31 6.29
N ASN A 18 2.83 -2.97 7.36
CA ASN A 18 2.26 -3.96 8.27
C ASN A 18 1.16 -4.76 7.57
N TRP A 19 0.29 -4.10 6.80
CA TRP A 19 -0.75 -4.78 6.02
C TRP A 19 -0.11 -5.74 5.01
N LYS A 20 0.89 -5.27 4.27
CA LYS A 20 1.57 -6.07 3.27
C LYS A 20 2.19 -7.31 3.90
N ARG A 21 2.84 -7.15 5.05
CA ARG A 21 3.44 -8.27 5.77
C ARG A 21 2.38 -9.27 6.22
N GLY A 22 1.26 -8.78 6.74
CA GLY A 22 0.15 -9.62 7.15
C GLY A 22 -0.42 -10.41 5.98
N PHE A 23 -0.63 -9.75 4.84
CA PHE A 23 -1.13 -10.41 3.64
C PHE A 23 -0.15 -11.47 3.13
N LEU A 24 1.16 -11.23 3.22
CA LEU A 24 2.16 -12.22 2.83
C LEU A 24 2.13 -13.46 3.73
N LEU A 25 1.85 -13.28 5.02
CA LEU A 25 1.71 -14.42 5.93
C LEU A 25 0.50 -15.30 5.59
N TRP A 26 -0.51 -14.72 4.95
CA TRP A 26 -1.72 -15.43 4.55
C TRP A 26 -1.65 -15.94 3.12
N ALA A 27 -0.54 -15.67 2.41
CA ALA A 27 -0.39 -16.10 1.03
C ALA A 27 -0.39 -17.62 0.93
N SER A 28 -1.09 -18.14 -0.08
CA SER A 28 -1.17 -19.56 -0.34
C SER A 28 -0.11 -19.98 -1.35
N PRO A 29 0.69 -20.99 -1.06
CA PRO A 29 1.64 -21.50 -2.05
C PRO A 29 0.96 -22.13 -3.28
N ASP A 30 -0.34 -22.43 -3.18
CA ASP A 30 -1.11 -23.07 -4.26
C ASP A 30 -1.45 -22.12 -5.40
N GLY A 31 -1.14 -20.82 -5.26
CA GLY A 31 -1.16 -19.91 -6.38
C GLY A 31 -2.41 -19.05 -6.56
N ASP A 32 -3.37 -19.09 -5.66
CA ASP A 32 -4.58 -18.28 -5.78
C ASP A 32 -4.53 -17.12 -4.78
N ASN A 33 -3.66 -16.15 -5.07
CA ASN A 33 -3.42 -15.02 -4.16
C ASN A 33 -3.95 -13.69 -4.71
N GLN A 34 -4.73 -13.70 -5.79
CA GLN A 34 -5.26 -12.47 -6.36
C GLN A 34 -6.19 -11.74 -5.40
N HIS A 35 -6.95 -12.48 -4.60
CA HIS A 35 -7.84 -11.86 -3.62
C HIS A 35 -7.07 -11.09 -2.55
N VAL A 36 -5.87 -11.56 -2.19
CA VAL A 36 -5.00 -10.88 -1.22
C VAL A 36 -4.56 -9.53 -1.79
N LEU A 37 -4.13 -9.52 -3.05
CA LEU A 37 -3.72 -8.30 -3.72
C LEU A 37 -4.87 -7.32 -3.86
N LEU A 38 -6.05 -7.81 -4.18
CA LEU A 38 -7.25 -6.99 -4.29
C LEU A 38 -7.61 -6.36 -2.95
N GLU A 39 -7.56 -7.12 -1.87
CA GLU A 39 -7.85 -6.60 -0.53
C GLU A 39 -6.88 -5.51 -0.12
N PHE A 40 -5.59 -5.68 -0.42
CA PHE A 40 -4.60 -4.64 -0.14
C PHE A 40 -4.90 -3.37 -0.92
N THR A 41 -5.23 -3.51 -2.20
CA THR A 41 -5.59 -2.36 -3.05
C THR A 41 -6.84 -1.66 -2.50
N GLU A 42 -7.84 -2.41 -2.10
CA GLU A 42 -9.07 -1.86 -1.53
C GLU A 42 -8.82 -1.12 -0.22
N GLU A 43 -7.95 -1.65 0.65
CA GLU A 43 -7.58 -0.96 1.89
C GLU A 43 -6.93 0.39 1.60
N ILE A 44 -6.06 0.46 0.61
CA ILE A 44 -5.43 1.72 0.19
C ILE A 44 -6.51 2.68 -0.29
N GLN A 45 -7.43 2.23 -1.13
CA GLN A 45 -8.47 3.10 -1.70
C GLN A 45 -9.48 3.56 -0.65
N GLU A 46 -9.81 2.72 0.32
CA GLU A 46 -10.82 3.04 1.32
C GLU A 46 -10.27 3.80 2.51
N GLN A 47 -9.04 3.49 2.94
CA GLN A 47 -8.48 4.05 4.17
C GLN A 47 -7.46 5.16 3.92
N ILE A 48 -6.72 5.11 2.83
CA ILE A 48 -5.62 6.03 2.57
C ILE A 48 -6.01 7.12 1.58
N TYR A 49 -6.59 6.75 0.44
CA TYR A 49 -6.91 7.70 -0.62
C TYR A 49 -7.82 8.85 -0.13
N PRO A 50 -8.92 8.59 0.61
CA PRO A 50 -9.76 9.70 1.09
C PRO A 50 -9.01 10.64 2.05
N TYR A 51 -8.11 10.08 2.86
CA TYR A 51 -7.33 10.88 3.80
C TYR A 51 -6.34 11.80 3.05
N ILE A 52 -5.65 11.25 2.04
CA ILE A 52 -4.72 12.04 1.22
C ILE A 52 -5.47 13.12 0.44
N THR A 53 -6.66 12.79 -0.08
CA THR A 53 -7.50 13.75 -0.77
C THR A 53 -7.88 14.91 0.15
N ARG A 54 -8.25 14.60 1.40
CA ARG A 54 -8.58 15.63 2.38
C ARG A 54 -7.39 16.52 2.68
N LEU A 55 -6.20 15.94 2.86
CA LEU A 55 -5.00 16.74 3.10
C LEU A 55 -4.70 17.68 1.93
N ARG A 56 -4.95 17.24 0.71
CA ARG A 56 -4.78 18.08 -0.47
C ARG A 56 -5.82 19.20 -0.50
N GLU A 57 -7.08 18.88 -0.23
CA GLU A 57 -8.18 19.86 -0.24
C GLU A 57 -8.00 20.93 0.84
N THR A 58 -7.42 20.56 1.98
CA THR A 58 -7.17 21.50 3.08
C THR A 58 -5.79 22.15 2.98
N GLU A 59 -5.10 21.95 1.85
CA GLU A 59 -3.81 22.57 1.54
C GLU A 59 -2.65 22.16 2.44
N HIS A 60 -2.79 21.04 3.16
CA HIS A 60 -1.67 20.44 3.90
C HIS A 60 -0.71 19.71 2.96
N LEU A 61 -1.19 19.29 1.79
CA LEU A 61 -0.38 18.74 0.70
C LEU A 61 -0.73 19.48 -0.58
N ASN A 62 0.28 19.73 -1.43
CA ASN A 62 0.02 20.20 -2.77
C ASN A 62 -0.25 19.00 -3.69
N ASP A 63 -0.64 19.28 -4.94
CA ASP A 63 -0.98 18.22 -5.91
C ASP A 63 0.19 17.28 -6.16
N ALA A 64 1.40 17.81 -6.27
CA ALA A 64 2.59 17.02 -6.52
C ALA A 64 2.88 16.07 -5.36
N GLU A 65 2.77 16.58 -4.13
CA GLU A 65 3.00 15.78 -2.92
C GLU A 65 1.97 14.68 -2.77
N ALA A 66 0.70 14.98 -3.02
CA ALA A 66 -0.38 13.99 -2.97
C ALA A 66 -0.16 12.90 -4.00
N LYS A 67 0.20 13.29 -5.23
CA LYS A 67 0.46 12.34 -6.30
C LYS A 67 1.66 11.46 -5.98
N GLU A 68 2.72 12.03 -5.45
CA GLU A 68 3.92 11.27 -5.06
C GLU A 68 3.57 10.22 -4.01
N PHE A 69 2.76 10.58 -3.01
CA PHE A 69 2.37 9.64 -1.98
C PHE A 69 1.50 8.51 -2.56
N MET A 70 0.55 8.84 -3.44
CA MET A 70 -0.27 7.80 -4.06
C MET A 70 0.55 6.89 -4.97
N ASN A 71 1.56 7.44 -5.65
CA ASN A 71 2.49 6.61 -6.43
C ASN A 71 3.26 5.64 -5.53
N TYR A 72 3.64 6.09 -4.34
CA TYR A 72 4.25 5.19 -3.35
C TYR A 72 3.29 4.06 -2.98
N CYS A 73 2.01 4.37 -2.73
CA CYS A 73 1.02 3.36 -2.39
C CYS A 73 0.91 2.29 -3.48
N TYR A 74 0.85 2.71 -4.74
CA TYR A 74 0.75 1.78 -5.86
C TYR A 74 2.02 0.97 -6.05
N SER A 75 3.19 1.55 -5.73
CA SER A 75 4.44 0.78 -5.76
C SER A 75 4.45 -0.33 -4.72
N GLN A 76 3.76 -0.14 -3.59
CA GLN A 76 3.63 -1.18 -2.58
C GLN A 76 2.73 -2.32 -3.06
N VAL A 77 1.70 -2.01 -3.85
CA VAL A 77 0.87 -3.04 -4.47
C VAL A 77 1.71 -3.89 -5.44
N GLU A 78 2.54 -3.24 -6.25
CA GLU A 78 3.44 -3.95 -7.16
C GLU A 78 4.45 -4.83 -6.40
N ASP A 79 5.00 -4.31 -5.31
CA ASP A 79 5.93 -5.09 -4.49
C ASP A 79 5.24 -6.32 -3.90
N LEU A 80 4.01 -6.18 -3.43
CA LEU A 80 3.25 -7.32 -2.92
C LEU A 80 3.00 -8.35 -4.02
N ARG A 81 2.64 -7.89 -5.22
CA ARG A 81 2.45 -8.78 -6.37
C ARG A 81 3.69 -9.61 -6.64
N ASP A 82 4.86 -8.95 -6.67
CA ASP A 82 6.12 -9.64 -6.94
C ASP A 82 6.43 -10.67 -5.87
N ARG A 83 6.20 -10.34 -4.60
CA ARG A 83 6.44 -11.26 -3.50
C ARG A 83 5.48 -12.45 -3.52
N LEU A 84 4.23 -12.23 -3.91
CA LEU A 84 3.26 -13.31 -4.05
C LEU A 84 3.66 -14.27 -5.17
N GLN A 85 4.19 -13.74 -6.26
CA GLN A 85 4.70 -14.58 -7.36
C GLN A 85 5.89 -15.41 -6.91
N GLU A 86 6.77 -14.87 -6.08
CA GLU A 86 7.90 -15.62 -5.51
C GLU A 86 7.42 -16.79 -4.66
N VAL A 87 6.38 -16.56 -3.82
CA VAL A 87 5.81 -17.63 -3.00
C VAL A 87 5.26 -18.76 -3.87
N GLU A 88 4.55 -18.39 -4.94
CA GLU A 88 3.98 -19.37 -5.87
C GLU A 88 5.05 -20.15 -6.63
N THR A 89 6.11 -19.46 -7.04
CA THR A 89 7.19 -20.06 -7.83
C THR A 89 8.04 -21.02 -6.99
N ASP A 90 8.33 -20.68 -5.75
CA ASP A 90 9.17 -21.50 -4.87
C ASP A 90 8.62 -22.91 -4.68
N GLN A 91 7.33 -23.09 -4.89
CA GLN A 91 6.68 -24.39 -4.71
C GLN A 91 7.03 -25.39 -5.80
N PHE A 92 7.49 -24.92 -6.95
CA PHE A 92 7.77 -25.78 -8.10
C PHE A 92 9.26 -26.15 -8.26
N GLU A 93 10.07 -25.73 -7.34
CA GLU A 93 11.48 -26.11 -7.28
C GLU A 93 11.69 -27.24 -6.24
#